data_e3c98ed20d12f9c4b30ab2c91add3787
#
_entry.id   e3c98ed20d12f9c4b30ab2c91add3787
#
_cell.length_a   1.000
_cell.length_b   1.000
_cell.length_c   1.000
_cell.angle_alpha   90.00
_cell.angle_beta   90.00
_cell.angle_gamma   90.00
#
_symmetry.space_group_name_H-M   'P 1'
#
loop_
_entity.id
_entity.type
_entity.pdbx_description
1 polymer ?
#
loop_
_entity_poly.entity_id
_entity_poly.type
_entity_poly.pdbx_seq_one_letter_code
_entity_poly.pdbx_strand_id
1 'polypeptide(L)'
;LSEINFSKIIVALDGSEPSLDAASYAIDLAQLYQSELTALYVVSVRIQDDFDSDMPDEKMSESVRKIMEEAKRESDPWFTRIRNEMSPESAVKLHTKIIMSPKKVSGIIVDYAENMSVDLMVVGTRGRSGFKRLLLGSVASDIVTYAHCPVLVVK
;
A
#
# COMPACT_ATOMS: atom_id res chain seq x y z
N LEU A 1 -20.86 -5.74 24.51
CA LEU A 1 -19.69 -5.04 23.94
C LEU A 1 -18.99 -5.98 22.99
N SER A 2 -19.05 -5.67 21.71
CA SER A 2 -18.24 -6.38 20.72
C SER A 2 -16.77 -6.00 20.95
N GLU A 3 -15.92 -7.00 21.13
CA GLU A 3 -14.47 -6.76 21.14
C GLU A 3 -14.03 -6.28 19.77
N ILE A 4 -13.26 -5.21 19.73
CA ILE A 4 -12.64 -4.75 18.50
C ILE A 4 -11.61 -5.78 18.09
N ASN A 5 -11.75 -6.32 16.91
CA ASN A 5 -10.82 -7.27 16.33
C ASN A 5 -10.47 -6.86 14.91
N PHE A 6 -9.19 -6.77 14.62
CA PHE A 6 -8.66 -6.49 13.30
C PHE A 6 -8.13 -7.78 12.67
N SER A 7 -8.97 -8.52 11.98
CA SER A 7 -8.55 -9.78 11.33
C SER A 7 -7.70 -9.56 10.08
N LYS A 8 -7.96 -8.47 9.36
CA LYS A 8 -7.23 -8.11 8.13
C LYS A 8 -6.77 -6.67 8.20
N ILE A 9 -5.47 -6.48 8.17
CA ILE A 9 -4.81 -5.17 8.19
C ILE A 9 -4.08 -4.97 6.88
N ILE A 10 -4.17 -3.76 6.32
CA ILE A 10 -3.35 -3.36 5.19
C ILE A 10 -2.49 -2.16 5.58
N VAL A 11 -1.27 -2.11 5.05
CA VAL A 11 -0.40 -0.93 5.08
C VAL A 11 -0.05 -0.54 3.66
N ALA A 12 -0.25 0.74 3.33
CA ALA A 12 0.11 1.30 2.03
C ALA A 12 1.55 1.80 2.05
N LEU A 13 2.34 1.34 1.10
CA LEU A 13 3.77 1.66 0.97
C LEU A 13 4.03 2.47 -0.29
N ASP A 14 4.95 3.41 -0.19
CA ASP A 14 5.51 4.14 -1.33
C ASP A 14 7.04 4.27 -1.22
N GLY A 15 7.64 3.62 -0.23
CA GLY A 15 9.07 3.65 0.05
C GLY A 15 9.55 4.86 0.84
N SER A 16 8.67 5.81 1.16
CA SER A 16 8.99 6.91 2.06
C SER A 16 9.20 6.42 3.48
N GLU A 17 10.01 7.12 4.29
CA GLU A 17 10.19 6.78 5.71
C GLU A 17 8.85 6.77 6.48
N PRO A 18 7.92 7.74 6.29
CA PRO A 18 6.61 7.64 6.94
C PRO A 18 5.82 6.38 6.58
N SER A 19 5.91 5.90 5.34
CA SER A 19 5.23 4.64 4.96
C SER A 19 5.88 3.42 5.58
N LEU A 20 7.20 3.42 5.73
CA LEU A 20 7.93 2.35 6.39
C LEU A 20 7.71 2.36 7.92
N ASP A 21 7.62 3.54 8.52
CA ASP A 21 7.21 3.68 9.93
C ASP A 21 5.77 3.16 10.13
N ALA A 22 4.87 3.48 9.21
CA ALA A 22 3.51 2.93 9.22
C ALA A 22 3.51 1.39 9.16
N ALA A 23 4.42 0.80 8.40
CA ALA A 23 4.58 -0.65 8.34
C ALA A 23 4.97 -1.25 9.68
N SER A 24 5.84 -0.60 10.44
CA SER A 24 6.23 -1.07 11.79
C SER A 24 5.01 -1.10 12.73
N TYR A 25 4.18 -0.06 12.72
CA TYR A 25 2.92 -0.05 13.48
C TYR A 25 1.96 -1.17 13.03
N ALA A 26 1.84 -1.36 11.71
CA ALA A 26 0.98 -2.41 11.17
C ALA A 26 1.44 -3.82 11.59
N ILE A 27 2.75 -4.07 11.63
CA ILE A 27 3.33 -5.34 12.12
C ILE A 27 2.95 -5.56 13.58
N ASP A 28 3.18 -4.57 14.44
CA ASP A 28 2.87 -4.68 15.86
C ASP A 28 1.39 -4.96 16.11
N LEU A 29 0.52 -4.25 15.40
CA LEU A 29 -0.92 -4.49 15.47
C LEU A 29 -1.32 -5.86 14.95
N ALA A 30 -0.75 -6.28 13.83
CA ALA A 30 -1.02 -7.59 13.25
C ALA A 30 -0.59 -8.73 14.21
N GLN A 31 0.55 -8.57 14.88
CA GLN A 31 1.01 -9.52 15.89
C GLN A 31 0.08 -9.54 17.12
N LEU A 32 -0.35 -8.36 17.57
CA LEU A 32 -1.24 -8.24 18.73
C LEU A 32 -2.61 -8.89 18.48
N TYR A 33 -3.18 -8.67 17.30
CA TYR A 33 -4.52 -9.18 16.93
C TYR A 33 -4.47 -10.52 16.18
N GLN A 34 -3.29 -11.04 15.91
CA GLN A 34 -3.11 -12.25 15.08
C GLN A 34 -3.76 -12.12 13.70
N SER A 35 -3.57 -10.95 13.09
CA SER A 35 -4.19 -10.55 11.83
C SER A 35 -3.45 -11.13 10.61
N GLU A 36 -4.14 -11.17 9.48
CA GLU A 36 -3.47 -11.17 8.18
C GLU A 36 -3.03 -9.74 7.86
N LEU A 37 -1.77 -9.57 7.49
CA LEU A 37 -1.18 -8.28 7.11
C LEU A 37 -0.87 -8.26 5.62
N THR A 38 -1.39 -7.28 4.90
CA THR A 38 -1.01 -7.03 3.50
C THR A 38 -0.22 -5.74 3.39
N ALA A 39 1.00 -5.85 2.90
CA ALA A 39 1.82 -4.71 2.50
C ALA A 39 1.53 -4.42 1.02
N LEU A 40 0.91 -3.28 0.75
CA LEU A 40 0.41 -2.92 -0.57
C LEU A 40 1.21 -1.76 -1.17
N TYR A 41 1.75 -1.96 -2.37
CA TYR A 41 2.36 -0.94 -3.18
C TYR A 41 1.54 -0.72 -4.45
N VAL A 42 1.06 0.50 -4.66
CA VAL A 42 0.28 0.87 -5.84
C VAL A 42 1.10 1.76 -6.76
N VAL A 43 1.23 1.33 -8.00
CA VAL A 43 1.92 2.07 -9.06
C VAL A 43 0.87 2.65 -10.01
N SER A 44 0.80 3.98 -10.06
CA SER A 44 -0.03 4.67 -11.04
C SER A 44 0.67 4.73 -12.39
N VAL A 45 0.06 4.14 -13.38
CA VAL A 45 0.55 4.14 -14.76
C VAL A 45 -0.22 5.19 -15.55
N ARG A 46 0.45 6.28 -15.92
CA ARG A 46 -0.16 7.27 -16.83
C ARG A 46 -0.14 6.73 -18.24
N ILE A 47 -1.29 6.36 -18.76
CA ILE A 47 -1.46 5.86 -20.13
C ILE A 47 -1.27 6.97 -21.17
N GLN A 48 -1.24 8.24 -20.77
CA GLN A 48 -1.35 9.37 -21.70
C GLN A 48 -0.09 9.77 -22.46
N ASP A 49 1.09 9.40 -22.00
CA ASP A 49 2.31 9.91 -22.61
C ASP A 49 3.07 8.89 -23.51
N ASP A 50 2.76 7.59 -23.40
CA ASP A 50 3.46 6.53 -24.11
C ASP A 50 2.56 5.59 -24.92
N PHE A 51 1.26 5.77 -24.88
CA PHE A 51 0.31 4.94 -25.62
C PHE A 51 -0.37 5.74 -26.72
N ASP A 52 0.30 5.77 -27.86
CA ASP A 52 -0.38 6.09 -29.12
C ASP A 52 -1.43 5.00 -29.36
N SER A 53 -2.66 5.40 -29.67
CA SER A 53 -3.78 4.48 -29.94
C SER A 53 -3.50 3.44 -31.04
N ASP A 54 -2.42 3.65 -31.79
CA ASP A 54 -1.93 2.79 -32.87
C ASP A 54 -0.78 1.85 -32.43
N MET A 55 -0.45 1.79 -31.13
CA MET A 55 0.64 0.94 -30.64
C MET A 55 0.20 -0.53 -30.65
N PRO A 56 0.99 -1.46 -31.22
CA PRO A 56 0.67 -2.88 -31.18
C PRO A 56 0.60 -3.41 -29.75
N ASP A 57 -0.35 -4.28 -29.46
CA ASP A 57 -0.57 -4.90 -28.15
C ASP A 57 0.70 -5.50 -27.53
N GLU A 58 1.60 -6.03 -28.36
CA GLU A 58 2.89 -6.60 -27.95
C GLU A 58 3.82 -5.55 -27.32
N LYS A 59 3.89 -4.32 -27.88
CA LYS A 59 4.71 -3.22 -27.32
C LYS A 59 4.10 -2.67 -26.03
N MET A 60 2.77 -2.61 -25.94
CA MET A 60 2.05 -2.23 -24.73
C MET A 60 2.31 -3.25 -23.62
N SER A 61 2.23 -4.54 -23.91
CA SER A 61 2.53 -5.63 -22.99
C SER A 61 3.98 -5.58 -22.48
N GLU A 62 4.94 -5.24 -23.34
CA GLU A 62 6.34 -5.10 -22.97
C GLU A 62 6.57 -3.90 -22.03
N SER A 63 5.96 -2.75 -22.32
CA SER A 63 6.04 -1.55 -21.46
C SER A 63 5.44 -1.81 -20.06
N VAL A 64 4.29 -2.45 -20.01
CA VAL A 64 3.64 -2.87 -18.74
C VAL A 64 4.54 -3.83 -17.98
N ARG A 65 5.14 -4.80 -18.64
CA ARG A 65 6.06 -5.76 -18.02
C ARG A 65 7.27 -5.07 -17.41
N LYS A 66 7.88 -4.10 -18.12
CA LYS A 66 9.03 -3.32 -17.63
C LYS A 66 8.67 -2.51 -16.38
N ILE A 67 7.52 -1.86 -16.38
CA ILE A 67 7.04 -1.08 -15.21
C ILE A 67 6.83 -2.01 -14.02
N MET A 68 6.26 -3.19 -14.21
CA MET A 68 6.07 -4.16 -13.13
C MET A 68 7.41 -4.70 -12.62
N GLU A 69 8.36 -4.98 -13.49
CA GLU A 69 9.71 -5.42 -13.09
C GLU A 69 10.43 -4.36 -12.28
N GLU A 70 10.31 -3.09 -12.67
CA GLU A 70 10.86 -1.97 -11.92
C GLU A 70 10.19 -1.80 -10.56
N ALA A 71 8.86 -1.88 -10.50
CA ALA A 71 8.10 -1.83 -9.26
C ALA A 71 8.49 -2.95 -8.27
N LYS A 72 8.70 -4.16 -8.77
CA LYS A 72 9.19 -5.29 -7.98
C LYS A 72 10.58 -5.03 -7.41
N ARG A 73 11.50 -4.55 -8.24
CA ARG A 73 12.87 -4.23 -7.85
C ARG A 73 12.92 -3.10 -6.82
N GLU A 74 12.10 -2.06 -7.01
CA GLU A 74 12.01 -0.92 -6.09
C GLU A 74 11.43 -1.31 -4.74
N SER A 75 10.39 -2.14 -4.73
CA SER A 75 9.68 -2.52 -3.51
C SER A 75 10.29 -3.70 -2.74
N ASP A 76 11.17 -4.48 -3.36
CA ASP A 76 11.77 -5.65 -2.73
C ASP A 76 12.50 -5.33 -1.41
N PRO A 77 13.30 -4.25 -1.30
CA PRO A 77 13.91 -3.86 -0.03
C PRO A 77 12.88 -3.52 1.05
N TRP A 78 11.76 -2.91 0.68
CA TRP A 78 10.70 -2.55 1.65
C TRP A 78 10.01 -3.80 2.18
N PHE A 79 9.65 -4.71 1.31
CA PHE A 79 9.03 -5.97 1.70
C PHE A 79 9.97 -6.85 2.51
N THR A 80 11.26 -6.85 2.16
CA THR A 80 12.29 -7.55 2.93
C THR A 80 12.44 -6.97 4.33
N ARG A 81 12.47 -5.64 4.46
CA ARG A 81 12.49 -4.97 5.77
C ARG A 81 11.30 -5.37 6.63
N ILE A 82 10.09 -5.37 6.07
CA ILE A 82 8.88 -5.79 6.78
C ILE A 82 8.99 -7.24 7.26
N ARG A 83 9.43 -8.15 6.40
CA ARG A 83 9.61 -9.55 6.80
C ARG A 83 10.61 -9.70 7.94
N ASN A 84 11.69 -8.93 7.90
CA ASN A 84 12.74 -8.98 8.92
C ASN A 84 12.34 -8.35 10.25
N GLU A 85 11.42 -7.38 10.25
CA GLU A 85 10.87 -6.79 11.47
C GLU A 85 9.88 -7.72 12.17
N MET A 86 9.28 -8.66 11.45
CA MET A 86 8.37 -9.62 12.06
C MET A 86 9.10 -10.61 12.94
N SER A 87 8.51 -10.90 14.11
CA SER A 87 9.05 -11.95 14.99
C SER A 87 9.09 -13.28 14.26
N PRO A 88 10.20 -14.06 14.34
CA PRO A 88 10.29 -15.39 13.74
C PRO A 88 9.21 -16.36 14.21
N GLU A 89 8.67 -16.14 15.40
CA GLU A 89 7.63 -16.96 16.03
C GLU A 89 6.21 -16.44 15.72
N SER A 90 6.12 -15.34 14.95
CA SER A 90 4.85 -14.73 14.61
C SER A 90 3.98 -15.64 13.76
N ALA A 91 2.72 -15.81 14.15
CA ALA A 91 1.70 -16.51 13.38
C ALA A 91 1.05 -15.61 12.30
N VAL A 92 1.50 -14.36 12.18
CA VAL A 92 0.98 -13.41 11.20
C VAL A 92 1.26 -13.87 9.78
N LYS A 93 0.22 -13.96 8.96
CA LYS A 93 0.36 -14.16 7.52
C LYS A 93 0.64 -12.83 6.85
N LEU A 94 1.84 -12.68 6.31
CA LEU A 94 2.22 -11.51 5.52
C LEU A 94 1.97 -11.76 4.04
N HIS A 95 1.19 -10.90 3.43
CA HIS A 95 1.02 -10.81 1.99
C HIS A 95 1.68 -9.54 1.47
N THR A 96 2.40 -9.65 0.37
CA THR A 96 2.95 -8.51 -0.35
C THR A 96 2.25 -8.38 -1.69
N LYS A 97 1.77 -7.19 -2.02
CA LYS A 97 1.00 -6.96 -3.23
C LYS A 97 1.46 -5.70 -3.95
N ILE A 98 1.66 -5.81 -5.25
CA ILE A 98 1.88 -4.68 -6.14
C ILE A 98 0.68 -4.60 -7.08
N ILE A 99 0.07 -3.43 -7.16
CA ILE A 99 -1.03 -3.17 -8.10
C ILE A 99 -0.61 -2.04 -9.03
N MET A 100 -0.72 -2.27 -10.33
CA MET A 100 -0.58 -1.23 -11.35
C MET A 100 -1.97 -0.83 -11.86
N SER A 101 -2.20 0.46 -11.96
CA SER A 101 -3.47 0.97 -12.45
C SER A 101 -3.33 2.38 -13.03
N PRO A 102 -4.11 2.73 -14.06
CA PRO A 102 -4.20 4.10 -14.54
C PRO A 102 -4.99 5.01 -13.60
N LYS A 103 -5.69 4.44 -12.63
CA LYS A 103 -6.49 5.18 -11.67
C LYS A 103 -5.62 5.82 -10.58
N LYS A 104 -6.21 6.76 -9.84
CA LYS A 104 -5.57 7.43 -8.71
C LYS A 104 -5.18 6.40 -7.63
N VAL A 105 -3.96 6.52 -7.10
CA VAL A 105 -3.40 5.59 -6.10
C VAL A 105 -4.33 5.41 -4.90
N SER A 106 -4.83 6.51 -4.33
CA SER A 106 -5.75 6.46 -3.17
C SER A 106 -7.03 5.68 -3.46
N GLY A 107 -7.61 5.87 -4.66
CA GLY A 107 -8.80 5.13 -5.09
C GLY A 107 -8.56 3.63 -5.18
N ILE A 108 -7.41 3.22 -5.71
CA ILE A 108 -7.04 1.80 -5.80
C ILE A 108 -6.86 1.18 -4.40
N ILE A 109 -6.23 1.91 -3.48
CA ILE A 109 -6.03 1.42 -2.10
C ILE A 109 -7.40 1.23 -1.41
N VAL A 110 -8.29 2.21 -1.53
CA VAL A 110 -9.64 2.14 -0.94
C VAL A 110 -10.46 1.00 -1.55
N ASP A 111 -10.47 0.88 -2.87
CA ASP A 111 -11.18 -0.20 -3.58
C ASP A 111 -10.65 -1.59 -3.18
N TYR A 112 -9.32 -1.73 -3.09
CA TYR A 112 -8.69 -2.97 -2.67
C TYR A 112 -9.11 -3.34 -1.23
N ALA A 113 -9.05 -2.38 -0.32
CA ALA A 113 -9.42 -2.60 1.08
C ALA A 113 -10.89 -3.01 1.22
N GLU A 114 -11.79 -2.39 0.47
CA GLU A 114 -13.21 -2.72 0.46
C GLU A 114 -13.46 -4.11 -0.12
N ASN A 115 -12.87 -4.42 -1.27
CA ASN A 115 -13.03 -5.72 -1.94
C ASN A 115 -12.47 -6.89 -1.12
N MET A 116 -11.42 -6.65 -0.34
CA MET A 116 -10.78 -7.64 0.51
C MET A 116 -11.36 -7.69 1.92
N SER A 117 -12.36 -6.86 2.23
CA SER A 117 -12.96 -6.74 3.56
C SER A 117 -11.93 -6.47 4.65
N VAL A 118 -11.07 -5.50 4.41
CA VAL A 118 -10.03 -5.07 5.35
C VAL A 118 -10.67 -4.38 6.56
N ASP A 119 -10.17 -4.68 7.75
CA ASP A 119 -10.70 -4.17 9.02
C ASP A 119 -9.97 -2.93 9.51
N LEU A 120 -8.72 -2.73 9.09
CA LEU A 120 -7.89 -1.59 9.46
C LEU A 120 -6.92 -1.24 8.33
N MET A 121 -6.87 0.03 8.00
CA MET A 121 -5.86 0.58 7.09
C MET A 121 -4.82 1.37 7.88
N VAL A 122 -3.53 1.16 7.58
CA VAL A 122 -2.42 1.90 8.20
C VAL A 122 -1.70 2.66 7.10
N VAL A 123 -1.51 3.96 7.29
CA VAL A 123 -0.87 4.84 6.32
C VAL A 123 0.05 5.85 7.00
N GLY A 124 1.11 6.25 6.31
CA GLY A 124 1.94 7.38 6.75
C GLY A 124 1.24 8.71 6.46
N THR A 125 1.57 9.73 7.22
CA THR A 125 1.02 11.09 7.03
C THR A 125 1.47 11.72 5.73
N ARG A 126 2.65 11.33 5.20
CA ARG A 126 3.29 11.91 4.01
C ARG A 126 3.77 10.81 3.11
N GLY A 127 3.77 11.09 1.81
CA GLY A 127 4.37 10.26 0.81
C GLY A 127 5.71 10.84 0.33
N ARG A 128 6.12 10.42 -0.85
CA ARG A 128 7.36 10.84 -1.53
C ARG A 128 7.45 12.35 -1.81
N SER A 129 6.32 13.05 -1.90
CA SER A 129 6.29 14.48 -2.26
C SER A 129 6.90 15.42 -1.22
N GLY A 130 7.11 14.97 0.02
CA GLY A 130 7.91 15.64 1.03
C GLY A 130 7.51 17.07 1.41
N PHE A 131 6.29 17.49 1.14
CA PHE A 131 5.79 18.80 1.55
C PHE A 131 5.70 18.90 3.07
N LYS A 132 6.74 19.48 3.69
CA LYS A 132 6.86 19.61 5.14
C LYS A 132 5.75 20.45 5.81
N ARG A 133 4.98 21.20 5.02
CA ARG A 133 3.92 22.10 5.52
C ARG A 133 2.53 21.50 5.54
N LEU A 134 2.32 20.35 4.90
CA LEU A 134 1.03 19.67 4.92
C LEU A 134 0.95 18.75 6.14
N LEU A 135 -0.11 18.90 6.91
CA LEU A 135 -0.40 18.02 8.06
C LEU A 135 -0.67 16.59 7.59
N LEU A 136 -1.22 16.44 6.37
CA LEU A 136 -1.61 15.17 5.80
C LEU A 136 -1.38 15.19 4.29
N GLY A 137 -0.68 14.21 3.74
CA GLY A 137 -0.49 14.05 2.30
C GLY A 137 -1.80 13.73 1.57
N SER A 138 -1.83 13.93 0.26
CA SER A 138 -3.03 13.74 -0.55
C SER A 138 -3.57 12.30 -0.49
N VAL A 139 -2.70 11.29 -0.56
CA VAL A 139 -3.12 9.89 -0.47
C VAL A 139 -3.71 9.58 0.90
N ALA A 140 -3.04 9.97 1.98
CA ALA A 140 -3.54 9.76 3.34
C ALA A 140 -4.86 10.50 3.58
N SER A 141 -4.98 11.74 3.11
CA SER A 141 -6.22 12.52 3.20
C SER A 141 -7.40 11.85 2.49
N ASP A 142 -7.19 11.36 1.29
CA ASP A 142 -8.21 10.64 0.54
C ASP A 142 -8.62 9.34 1.24
N ILE A 143 -7.65 8.58 1.73
CA ILE A 143 -7.92 7.33 2.44
C ILE A 143 -8.76 7.59 3.69
N VAL A 144 -8.39 8.58 4.50
CA VAL A 144 -9.18 8.97 5.69
C VAL A 144 -10.62 9.37 5.30
N THR A 145 -10.79 10.04 4.17
CA THR A 145 -12.10 10.50 3.72
C THR A 145 -12.97 9.37 3.17
N TYR A 146 -12.40 8.44 2.42
CA TYR A 146 -13.15 7.46 1.62
C TYR A 146 -13.08 6.03 2.11
N ALA A 147 -12.22 5.69 3.06
CA ALA A 147 -12.12 4.34 3.58
C ALA A 147 -13.44 3.89 4.26
N HIS A 148 -13.80 2.62 4.04
CA HIS A 148 -14.96 1.99 4.68
C HIS A 148 -14.66 1.48 6.09
N CYS A 149 -13.40 1.48 6.51
CA CYS A 149 -12.91 0.94 7.79
C CYS A 149 -12.07 1.99 8.54
N PRO A 150 -11.74 1.74 9.81
CA PRO A 150 -10.81 2.56 10.56
C PRO A 150 -9.47 2.74 9.84
N VAL A 151 -8.90 3.93 9.99
CA VAL A 151 -7.61 4.30 9.41
C VAL A 151 -6.69 4.80 10.52
N LEU A 152 -5.55 4.15 10.67
CA LEU A 152 -4.47 4.62 11.52
C LEU A 152 -3.49 5.41 10.67
N VAL A 153 -3.34 6.67 11.01
CA VAL A 153 -2.38 7.58 10.35
C VAL A 153 -1.15 7.72 11.23
N VAL A 154 0.00 7.31 10.71
CA VAL A 154 1.28 7.35 11.42
C VAL A 154 2.07 8.58 11.01
N LYS A 155 2.45 9.37 12.00
CA LYS A 155 3.24 10.61 11.81
C LYS A 155 4.74 10.32 11.75
#